data_26ccb40123f08f8c06de237f12618d6e
#
_entry.id   26ccb40123f08f8c06de237f12618d6e
#
_cell.length_a   1.000
_cell.length_b   1.000
_cell.length_c   1.000
_cell.angle_alpha   90.00
_cell.angle_beta   90.00
_cell.angle_gamma   90.00
#
_symmetry.space_group_name_H-M   'P 1'
#
loop_
_entity.id
_entity.type
_entity.pdbx_description
1 polymer ?
#
loop_
_entity_poly.entity_id
_entity_poly.type
_entity_poly.pdbx_seq_one_letter_code
_entity_poly.pdbx_strand_id
1 'polypeptide(L)'
;MFLSELVWRDFAYVLLFHKPNLAIENYNQDFDLMPWRASETDLLAWQQGQTGYPIVDAGMRELWTTGWMHNRVRMIVASFLTKHLLLPWQHGETWFWDTLVDADAASNSASWQWTAGSGADAAPYFRVFNPIIQGEKFDETGDYVRKWCPELSRLPGKYLYAPWKADPVTLAKAGIRLGHTYPAPIIEHTAGRQRALDAYATLKRRRDAA
;
A
#
# COMPACT_ATOMS: atom_id res chain seq x y z
N MET A 1 -12.88 5.20 -19.72
CA MET A 1 -12.15 5.44 -18.46
C MET A 1 -12.87 6.47 -17.57
N PHE A 2 -13.10 7.75 -17.98
CA PHE A 2 -13.76 8.75 -17.12
C PHE A 2 -15.16 8.32 -16.62
N LEU A 3 -16.04 7.82 -17.51
CA LEU A 3 -17.36 7.35 -17.13
C LEU A 3 -17.31 6.16 -16.13
N SER A 4 -16.30 5.29 -16.23
CA SER A 4 -16.12 4.19 -15.27
C SER A 4 -15.81 4.71 -13.86
N GLU A 5 -15.02 5.79 -13.75
CA GLU A 5 -14.69 6.40 -12.44
C GLU A 5 -15.94 7.03 -11.79
N LEU A 6 -16.84 7.62 -12.60
CA LEU A 6 -18.11 8.12 -12.09
C LEU A 6 -19.01 7.00 -11.55
N VAL A 7 -19.05 5.85 -12.26
CA VAL A 7 -19.82 4.67 -11.82
C VAL A 7 -19.23 4.09 -10.52
N TRP A 8 -17.89 4.03 -10.39
CA TRP A 8 -17.25 3.60 -9.14
C TRP A 8 -17.56 4.52 -7.97
N ARG A 9 -17.58 5.84 -8.21
CA ARG A 9 -18.00 6.81 -7.19
C ARG A 9 -19.43 6.55 -6.75
N ASP A 10 -20.37 6.46 -7.68
CA ASP A 10 -21.78 6.23 -7.37
C ASP A 10 -21.97 4.89 -6.64
N PHE A 11 -21.26 3.83 -7.05
CA PHE A 11 -21.25 2.55 -6.35
C PHE A 11 -20.75 2.67 -4.89
N ALA A 12 -19.67 3.41 -4.66
CA ALA A 12 -19.15 3.64 -3.30
C ALA A 12 -20.18 4.38 -2.42
N TYR A 13 -20.89 5.36 -2.97
CA TYR A 13 -21.96 6.06 -2.25
C TYR A 13 -23.16 5.15 -1.94
N VAL A 14 -23.53 4.25 -2.84
CA VAL A 14 -24.57 3.22 -2.56
C VAL A 14 -24.11 2.32 -1.42
N LEU A 15 -22.84 1.89 -1.39
CA LEU A 15 -22.30 1.09 -0.28
C LEU A 15 -22.41 1.85 1.05
N LEU A 16 -21.95 3.10 1.07
CA LEU A 16 -22.01 3.94 2.29
C LEU A 16 -23.43 4.19 2.76
N PHE A 17 -24.38 4.41 1.84
CA PHE A 17 -25.80 4.59 2.16
C PHE A 17 -26.39 3.37 2.88
N HIS A 18 -26.08 2.16 2.40
CA HIS A 18 -26.57 0.91 2.99
C HIS A 18 -25.73 0.42 4.19
N LYS A 19 -24.50 0.89 4.32
CA LYS A 19 -23.55 0.54 5.39
C LYS A 19 -22.92 1.81 5.96
N PRO A 20 -23.65 2.57 6.80
CA PRO A 20 -23.16 3.87 7.32
C PRO A 20 -21.83 3.78 8.07
N ASN A 21 -21.51 2.61 8.64
CA ASN A 21 -20.26 2.35 9.36
C ASN A 21 -19.14 1.81 8.45
N LEU A 22 -19.23 2.02 7.13
CA LEU A 22 -18.26 1.47 6.14
C LEU A 22 -16.81 1.87 6.43
N ALA A 23 -16.58 3.01 7.09
CA ALA A 23 -15.23 3.48 7.46
C ALA A 23 -14.58 2.67 8.60
N ILE A 24 -15.35 1.97 9.40
CA ILE A 24 -14.86 1.28 10.60
C ILE A 24 -15.16 -0.23 10.61
N GLU A 25 -16.23 -0.65 9.95
CA GLU A 25 -16.66 -2.06 9.88
C GLU A 25 -16.27 -2.70 8.55
N ASN A 26 -15.89 -3.98 8.59
CA ASN A 26 -15.68 -4.73 7.36
C ASN A 26 -17.00 -4.96 6.62
N TYR A 27 -17.04 -4.70 5.31
CA TYR A 27 -18.21 -5.04 4.49
C TYR A 27 -18.46 -6.56 4.51
N ASN A 28 -17.40 -7.34 4.31
CA ASN A 28 -17.40 -8.77 4.57
C ASN A 28 -16.89 -9.02 6.00
N GLN A 29 -17.82 -9.36 6.89
CA GLN A 29 -17.56 -9.58 8.32
C GLN A 29 -16.61 -10.76 8.60
N ASP A 30 -16.39 -11.69 7.66
CA ASP A 30 -15.36 -12.72 7.81
C ASP A 30 -13.98 -12.12 8.10
N PHE A 31 -13.72 -10.87 7.63
CA PHE A 31 -12.46 -10.18 7.86
C PHE A 31 -12.26 -9.65 9.29
N ASP A 32 -13.30 -9.70 10.13
CA ASP A 32 -13.15 -9.47 11.59
C ASP A 32 -12.30 -10.58 12.23
N LEU A 33 -12.25 -11.76 11.60
CA LEU A 33 -11.42 -12.90 12.02
C LEU A 33 -9.97 -12.83 11.51
N MET A 34 -9.62 -11.80 10.73
CA MET A 34 -8.28 -11.65 10.16
C MET A 34 -7.26 -11.40 11.28
N PRO A 35 -6.17 -12.17 11.37
CA PRO A 35 -5.17 -12.00 12.43
C PRO A 35 -4.22 -10.82 12.10
N TRP A 36 -4.77 -9.60 12.10
CA TRP A 36 -4.00 -8.39 11.89
C TRP A 36 -2.89 -8.25 12.92
N ARG A 37 -1.77 -7.67 12.50
CA ARG A 37 -0.68 -7.30 13.41
C ARG A 37 -0.93 -5.92 14.01
N ALA A 38 -0.31 -5.67 15.16
CA ALA A 38 -0.12 -4.34 15.71
C ALA A 38 1.38 -4.01 15.67
N SER A 39 1.77 -2.95 14.98
CA SER A 39 3.15 -2.46 14.90
C SER A 39 3.13 -0.97 14.59
N GLU A 40 3.30 -0.18 15.62
CA GLU A 40 3.39 1.28 15.48
C GLU A 40 4.63 1.70 14.67
N THR A 41 5.74 1.01 14.87
CA THR A 41 6.99 1.26 14.11
C THR A 41 6.80 1.05 12.61
N ASP A 42 6.14 -0.06 12.20
CA ASP A 42 5.89 -0.35 10.78
C ASP A 42 4.89 0.65 10.19
N LEU A 43 3.86 1.02 10.96
CA LEU A 43 2.88 2.03 10.55
C LEU A 43 3.56 3.39 10.34
N LEU A 44 4.38 3.83 11.27
CA LEU A 44 5.09 5.10 11.17
C LEU A 44 6.07 5.11 9.99
N ALA A 45 6.81 4.01 9.77
CA ALA A 45 7.70 3.89 8.62
C ALA A 45 6.93 3.98 7.29
N TRP A 46 5.73 3.38 7.20
CA TRP A 46 4.85 3.51 6.05
C TRP A 46 4.36 4.94 5.86
N GLN A 47 3.84 5.58 6.90
CA GLN A 47 3.36 6.97 6.86
C GLN A 47 4.44 7.96 6.41
N GLN A 48 5.68 7.76 6.85
CA GLN A 48 6.82 8.63 6.55
C GLN A 48 7.52 8.31 5.21
N GLY A 49 7.07 7.29 4.47
CA GLY A 49 7.75 6.86 3.25
C GLY A 49 9.18 6.38 3.52
N GLN A 50 9.34 5.52 4.52
CA GLN A 50 10.60 4.94 4.99
C GLN A 50 10.55 3.41 5.04
N THR A 51 9.79 2.80 4.13
CA THR A 51 9.63 1.34 4.07
C THR A 51 10.80 0.63 3.43
N GLY A 52 11.65 1.36 2.71
CA GLY A 52 12.72 0.82 1.87
C GLY A 52 12.23 0.31 0.51
N TYR A 53 10.95 0.46 0.19
CA TYR A 53 10.38 0.16 -1.12
C TYR A 53 10.12 1.46 -1.90
N PRO A 54 10.95 1.81 -2.89
CA PRO A 54 10.96 3.13 -3.50
C PRO A 54 9.62 3.63 -4.05
N ILE A 55 8.83 2.76 -4.67
CA ILE A 55 7.51 3.14 -5.18
C ILE A 55 6.49 3.43 -4.05
N VAL A 56 6.60 2.74 -2.92
CA VAL A 56 5.79 2.98 -1.72
C VAL A 56 6.23 4.27 -1.05
N ASP A 57 7.54 4.42 -0.85
CA ASP A 57 8.13 5.59 -0.19
C ASP A 57 7.85 6.87 -0.99
N ALA A 58 8.01 6.81 -2.31
CA ALA A 58 7.68 7.92 -3.20
C ALA A 58 6.20 8.33 -3.08
N GLY A 59 5.28 7.36 -3.06
CA GLY A 59 3.86 7.63 -2.92
C GLY A 59 3.50 8.30 -1.61
N MET A 60 4.04 7.82 -0.49
CA MET A 60 3.76 8.39 0.83
C MET A 60 4.37 9.79 1.00
N ARG A 61 5.56 10.04 0.42
CA ARG A 61 6.19 11.36 0.42
C ARG A 61 5.47 12.36 -0.49
N GLU A 62 4.98 11.93 -1.66
CA GLU A 62 4.11 12.75 -2.51
C GLU A 62 2.86 13.17 -1.75
N LEU A 63 2.17 12.19 -1.14
CA LEU A 63 0.96 12.42 -0.36
C LEU A 63 1.21 13.48 0.73
N TRP A 64 2.23 13.29 1.55
CA TRP A 64 2.55 14.23 2.64
C TRP A 64 2.88 15.64 2.16
N THR A 65 3.53 15.75 0.98
CA THR A 65 3.97 17.05 0.44
C THR A 65 2.86 17.79 -0.28
N THR A 66 1.98 17.08 -0.98
CA THR A 66 1.01 17.67 -1.93
C THR A 66 -0.45 17.47 -1.53
N GLY A 67 -0.74 16.53 -0.62
CA GLY A 67 -2.10 16.11 -0.34
C GLY A 67 -2.73 15.29 -1.47
N TRP A 68 -1.94 14.83 -2.46
CA TRP A 68 -2.44 14.07 -3.60
C TRP A 68 -1.57 12.85 -3.90
N MET A 69 -2.17 11.83 -4.49
CA MET A 69 -1.49 10.62 -4.94
C MET A 69 -2.24 10.00 -6.12
N HIS A 70 -1.52 9.62 -7.16
CA HIS A 70 -2.12 8.94 -8.32
C HIS A 70 -2.80 7.62 -7.90
N ASN A 71 -3.99 7.30 -8.46
CA ASN A 71 -4.79 6.13 -8.10
C ASN A 71 -3.98 4.82 -8.06
N ARG A 72 -3.13 4.57 -9.06
CA ARG A 72 -2.27 3.36 -9.08
C ARG A 72 -1.36 3.28 -7.87
N VAL A 73 -0.79 4.41 -7.45
CA VAL A 73 0.10 4.45 -6.29
C VAL A 73 -0.68 4.23 -4.99
N ARG A 74 -1.90 4.81 -4.87
CA ARG A 74 -2.80 4.52 -3.74
C ARG A 74 -3.03 3.02 -3.56
N MET A 75 -3.29 2.28 -4.64
CA MET A 75 -3.45 0.82 -4.60
C MET A 75 -2.17 0.09 -4.13
N ILE A 76 -0.99 0.54 -4.57
CA ILE A 76 0.30 -0.07 -4.21
C ILE A 76 0.59 0.13 -2.73
N VAL A 77 0.48 1.36 -2.23
CA VAL A 77 0.78 1.67 -0.82
C VAL A 77 -0.24 1.05 0.13
N ALA A 78 -1.52 0.98 -0.27
CA ALA A 78 -2.57 0.32 0.50
C ALA A 78 -2.37 -1.21 0.55
N SER A 79 -2.01 -1.82 -0.59
CA SER A 79 -1.65 -3.24 -0.63
C SER A 79 -0.40 -3.54 0.22
N PHE A 80 0.57 -2.62 0.27
CA PHE A 80 1.76 -2.81 1.10
C PHE A 80 1.39 -2.81 2.60
N LEU A 81 0.60 -1.83 3.05
CA LEU A 81 0.14 -1.76 4.43
C LEU A 81 -0.62 -3.03 4.84
N THR A 82 -1.64 -3.40 4.08
CA THR A 82 -2.58 -4.46 4.45
C THR A 82 -2.02 -5.87 4.24
N LYS A 83 -1.09 -6.06 3.31
CA LYS A 83 -0.55 -7.38 2.96
C LYS A 83 0.86 -7.58 3.48
N HIS A 84 1.83 -6.73 3.10
CA HIS A 84 3.22 -6.90 3.54
C HIS A 84 3.38 -6.64 5.03
N LEU A 85 2.82 -5.54 5.53
CA LEU A 85 2.88 -5.22 6.95
C LEU A 85 1.80 -5.94 7.76
N LEU A 86 0.73 -6.41 7.10
CA LEU A 86 -0.43 -7.06 7.73
C LEU A 86 -1.05 -6.18 8.82
N LEU A 87 -1.12 -4.87 8.58
CA LEU A 87 -1.76 -3.91 9.49
C LEU A 87 -3.22 -3.68 9.06
N PRO A 88 -4.13 -3.39 10.01
CA PRO A 88 -5.53 -3.09 9.72
C PRO A 88 -5.67 -1.97 8.68
N TRP A 89 -6.57 -2.14 7.74
CA TRP A 89 -6.81 -1.17 6.67
C TRP A 89 -7.33 0.17 7.21
N GLN A 90 -8.00 0.18 8.36
CA GLN A 90 -8.50 1.37 9.02
C GLN A 90 -7.38 2.38 9.33
N HIS A 91 -6.18 1.93 9.67
CA HIS A 91 -5.04 2.84 9.86
C HIS A 91 -4.69 3.62 8.59
N GLY A 92 -4.76 2.96 7.45
CA GLY A 92 -4.49 3.60 6.17
C GLY A 92 -5.65 4.50 5.72
N GLU A 93 -6.90 4.07 5.93
CA GLU A 93 -8.11 4.83 5.65
C GLU A 93 -8.10 6.16 6.40
N THR A 94 -7.85 6.13 7.71
CA THR A 94 -7.75 7.32 8.56
C THR A 94 -6.59 8.23 8.11
N TRP A 95 -5.44 7.65 7.77
CA TRP A 95 -4.31 8.44 7.27
C TRP A 95 -4.62 9.14 5.95
N PHE A 96 -5.30 8.47 5.02
CA PHE A 96 -5.72 9.06 3.75
C PHE A 96 -6.79 10.13 3.97
N TRP A 97 -7.72 9.92 4.89
CA TRP A 97 -8.72 10.93 5.27
C TRP A 97 -8.07 12.22 5.74
N ASP A 98 -7.03 12.13 6.58
CA ASP A 98 -6.34 13.28 7.15
C ASP A 98 -5.41 13.98 6.16
N THR A 99 -4.88 13.29 5.16
CA THR A 99 -3.79 13.80 4.33
C THR A 99 -4.19 14.11 2.88
N LEU A 100 -5.22 13.47 2.33
CA LEU A 100 -5.68 13.71 0.95
C LEU A 100 -6.57 14.96 0.88
N VAL A 101 -6.28 15.87 -0.04
CA VAL A 101 -7.12 17.04 -0.36
C VAL A 101 -8.41 16.66 -1.10
N ASP A 102 -8.44 15.48 -1.73
CA ASP A 102 -9.57 14.91 -2.43
C ASP A 102 -10.24 13.75 -1.64
N ALA A 103 -10.04 13.72 -0.32
CA ALA A 103 -10.64 12.71 0.54
C ALA A 103 -12.18 12.72 0.42
N ASP A 104 -12.74 11.55 0.17
CA ASP A 104 -14.18 11.31 0.08
C ASP A 104 -14.54 10.07 0.89
N ALA A 105 -15.46 10.18 1.83
CA ALA A 105 -15.76 9.13 2.79
C ALA A 105 -16.17 7.80 2.13
N ALA A 106 -17.00 7.86 1.10
CA ALA A 106 -17.46 6.66 0.40
C ALA A 106 -16.33 6.00 -0.40
N SER A 107 -15.64 6.81 -1.22
CA SER A 107 -14.57 6.31 -2.10
C SER A 107 -13.36 5.83 -1.31
N ASN A 108 -12.97 6.54 -0.24
CA ASN A 108 -11.85 6.16 0.61
C ASN A 108 -12.11 4.81 1.27
N SER A 109 -13.21 4.68 2.02
CA SER A 109 -13.53 3.45 2.74
C SER A 109 -13.76 2.26 1.82
N ALA A 110 -14.49 2.44 0.71
CA ALA A 110 -14.72 1.36 -0.27
C ALA A 110 -13.41 0.89 -0.93
N SER A 111 -12.52 1.83 -1.30
CA SER A 111 -11.25 1.50 -1.97
C SER A 111 -10.25 0.82 -1.02
N TRP A 112 -10.19 1.25 0.24
CA TRP A 112 -9.37 0.58 1.25
C TRP A 112 -9.82 -0.84 1.48
N GLN A 113 -11.11 -1.07 1.60
CA GLN A 113 -11.69 -2.41 1.77
C GLN A 113 -11.52 -3.27 0.51
N TRP A 114 -11.63 -2.69 -0.70
CA TRP A 114 -11.32 -3.39 -1.92
C TRP A 114 -9.87 -3.92 -1.91
N THR A 115 -8.91 -3.07 -1.54
CA THR A 115 -7.50 -3.45 -1.45
C THR A 115 -7.26 -4.46 -0.33
N ALA A 116 -7.90 -4.30 0.83
CA ALA A 116 -7.80 -5.24 1.94
C ALA A 116 -8.37 -6.62 1.61
N GLY A 117 -9.39 -6.67 0.76
CA GLY A 117 -10.11 -7.88 0.37
C GLY A 117 -11.44 -8.07 1.11
N SER A 118 -11.83 -7.12 1.97
CA SER A 118 -13.08 -7.13 2.73
C SER A 118 -14.24 -6.39 2.05
N GLY A 119 -14.00 -5.73 0.92
CA GLY A 119 -14.98 -4.92 0.22
C GLY A 119 -16.03 -5.73 -0.55
N ALA A 120 -17.10 -5.06 -1.00
CA ALA A 120 -18.21 -5.66 -1.74
C ALA A 120 -17.80 -6.24 -3.10
N ASP A 121 -16.81 -5.64 -3.78
CA ASP A 121 -16.27 -6.07 -5.07
C ASP A 121 -14.80 -6.49 -4.94
N ALA A 122 -14.44 -7.06 -3.80
CA ALA A 122 -13.10 -7.60 -3.61
C ALA A 122 -12.80 -8.71 -4.61
N ALA A 123 -11.56 -8.75 -5.10
CA ALA A 123 -11.12 -9.79 -6.01
C ALA A 123 -11.41 -11.20 -5.42
N PRO A 124 -11.80 -12.20 -6.25
CA PRO A 124 -12.21 -13.52 -5.75
C PRO A 124 -11.10 -14.29 -5.04
N TYR A 125 -9.86 -13.83 -5.12
CA TYR A 125 -8.74 -14.37 -4.37
C TYR A 125 -7.90 -13.22 -3.77
N PHE A 126 -7.24 -13.53 -2.65
CA PHE A 126 -6.46 -12.57 -1.90
C PHE A 126 -5.17 -12.16 -2.66
N ARG A 127 -5.21 -10.98 -3.28
CA ARG A 127 -4.13 -10.50 -4.15
C ARG A 127 -3.08 -9.71 -3.36
N VAL A 128 -1.81 -10.08 -3.50
CA VAL A 128 -0.68 -9.35 -2.96
C VAL A 128 0.10 -8.70 -4.10
N PHE A 129 0.18 -7.39 -4.14
CA PHE A 129 0.97 -6.68 -5.15
C PHE A 129 2.46 -6.83 -4.84
N ASN A 130 3.28 -7.00 -5.88
CA ASN A 130 4.73 -6.89 -5.74
C ASN A 130 5.15 -5.45 -6.01
N PRO A 131 5.61 -4.67 -5.01
CA PRO A 131 5.94 -3.25 -5.20
C PRO A 131 7.04 -3.02 -6.23
N ILE A 132 8.00 -3.95 -6.34
CA ILE A 132 9.10 -3.86 -7.31
C ILE A 132 8.54 -3.91 -8.73
N ILE A 133 7.77 -4.96 -9.05
CA ILE A 133 7.16 -5.13 -10.38
C ILE A 133 6.18 -3.99 -10.69
N GLN A 134 5.46 -3.49 -9.68
CA GLN A 134 4.56 -2.35 -9.89
C GLN A 134 5.34 -1.08 -10.26
N GLY A 135 6.47 -0.82 -9.58
CA GLY A 135 7.36 0.29 -9.91
C GLY A 135 7.92 0.16 -11.32
N GLU A 136 8.52 -0.98 -11.65
CA GLU A 136 9.08 -1.26 -12.99
C GLU A 136 8.04 -1.07 -14.10
N LYS A 137 6.78 -1.42 -13.86
CA LYS A 137 5.71 -1.35 -14.86
C LYS A 137 5.10 0.05 -15.03
N PHE A 138 4.95 0.82 -13.95
CA PHE A 138 4.16 2.06 -13.96
C PHE A 138 5.00 3.33 -13.83
N ASP A 139 6.29 3.20 -13.60
CA ASP A 139 7.28 4.26 -13.61
C ASP A 139 8.57 3.76 -14.31
N GLU A 140 8.42 3.36 -15.60
CA GLU A 140 9.48 2.71 -16.39
C GLU A 140 10.77 3.54 -16.47
N THR A 141 10.64 4.87 -16.54
CA THR A 141 11.79 5.80 -16.57
C THR A 141 12.37 6.05 -15.18
N GLY A 142 11.62 5.79 -14.14
CA GLY A 142 11.98 6.07 -12.76
C GLY A 142 11.89 7.55 -12.37
N ASP A 143 11.22 8.36 -13.18
CA ASP A 143 11.12 9.81 -12.94
C ASP A 143 10.28 10.10 -11.68
N TYR A 144 9.21 9.33 -11.48
CA TYR A 144 8.37 9.47 -10.30
C TYR A 144 9.13 9.17 -9.00
N VAL A 145 9.80 8.02 -8.95
CA VAL A 145 10.59 7.64 -7.77
C VAL A 145 11.74 8.60 -7.54
N ARG A 146 12.49 9.01 -8.57
CA ARG A 146 13.60 9.98 -8.41
C ARG A 146 13.14 11.35 -7.95
N LYS A 147 11.93 11.77 -8.34
CA LYS A 147 11.35 13.03 -7.88
C LYS A 147 11.06 13.02 -6.37
N TRP A 148 10.48 11.93 -5.87
CA TRP A 148 10.03 11.86 -4.47
C TRP A 148 11.02 11.18 -3.53
N CYS A 149 12.01 10.47 -4.09
CA CYS A 149 13.16 9.89 -3.39
C CYS A 149 14.46 10.39 -4.05
N PRO A 150 14.79 11.69 -3.93
CA PRO A 150 15.92 12.29 -4.64
C PRO A 150 17.27 11.66 -4.29
N GLU A 151 17.40 11.03 -3.12
CA GLU A 151 18.57 10.25 -2.71
C GLU A 151 18.84 9.06 -3.64
N LEU A 152 17.82 8.58 -4.39
CA LEU A 152 17.97 7.50 -5.36
C LEU A 152 18.26 7.99 -6.79
N SER A 153 18.38 9.30 -7.01
CA SER A 153 18.50 9.90 -8.35
C SER A 153 19.69 9.38 -9.15
N ARG A 154 20.81 9.04 -8.48
CA ARG A 154 22.04 8.55 -9.10
C ARG A 154 22.11 7.03 -9.23
N LEU A 155 21.10 6.31 -8.70
CA LEU A 155 21.08 4.86 -8.76
C LEU A 155 20.72 4.38 -10.18
N PRO A 156 21.43 3.41 -10.75
CA PRO A 156 21.08 2.82 -12.05
C PRO A 156 19.65 2.24 -12.06
N GLY A 157 18.90 2.46 -13.15
CA GLY A 157 17.48 2.12 -13.27
C GLY A 157 17.14 0.68 -12.89
N LYS A 158 18.02 -0.28 -13.26
CA LYS A 158 17.84 -1.72 -12.93
C LYS A 158 17.76 -2.03 -11.42
N TYR A 159 18.22 -1.12 -10.57
CA TYR A 159 18.17 -1.26 -9.11
C TYR A 159 17.20 -0.29 -8.44
N LEU A 160 16.59 0.60 -9.23
CA LEU A 160 15.80 1.72 -8.69
C LEU A 160 14.66 1.26 -7.77
N TYR A 161 13.98 0.16 -8.12
CA TYR A 161 12.85 -0.36 -7.33
C TYR A 161 13.25 -1.42 -6.29
N ALA A 162 14.53 -1.78 -6.25
CA ALA A 162 15.09 -2.71 -5.28
C ALA A 162 16.55 -2.36 -4.97
N PRO A 163 16.83 -1.21 -4.31
CA PRO A 163 18.20 -0.73 -4.05
C PRO A 163 19.08 -1.74 -3.34
N TRP A 164 18.50 -2.56 -2.46
CA TRP A 164 19.21 -3.60 -1.71
C TRP A 164 19.75 -4.76 -2.56
N LYS A 165 19.38 -4.82 -3.85
CA LYS A 165 19.94 -5.80 -4.81
C LYS A 165 21.19 -5.28 -5.49
N ALA A 166 21.53 -4.00 -5.34
CA ALA A 166 22.74 -3.43 -5.90
C ALA A 166 23.97 -3.84 -5.07
N ASP A 167 25.08 -4.07 -5.77
CA ASP A 167 26.35 -4.33 -5.12
C ASP A 167 26.87 -3.09 -4.36
N PRO A 168 27.73 -3.28 -3.34
CA PRO A 168 28.21 -2.17 -2.51
C PRO A 168 28.93 -1.06 -3.28
N VAL A 169 29.61 -1.38 -4.37
CA VAL A 169 30.33 -0.39 -5.20
C VAL A 169 29.32 0.49 -5.94
N THR A 170 28.27 -0.11 -6.49
CA THR A 170 27.18 0.62 -7.16
C THR A 170 26.46 1.54 -6.18
N LEU A 171 26.13 1.07 -4.97
CA LEU A 171 25.50 1.90 -3.92
C LEU A 171 26.41 3.07 -3.53
N ALA A 172 27.69 2.80 -3.29
CA ALA A 172 28.65 3.84 -2.91
C ALA A 172 28.80 4.93 -4.01
N LYS A 173 28.86 4.55 -5.29
CA LYS A 173 28.91 5.48 -6.42
C LYS A 173 27.64 6.34 -6.52
N ALA A 174 26.49 5.79 -6.15
CA ALA A 174 25.23 6.51 -6.08
C ALA A 174 25.07 7.37 -4.81
N GLY A 175 25.99 7.26 -3.83
CA GLY A 175 25.92 7.94 -2.55
C GLY A 175 24.91 7.33 -1.58
N ILE A 176 24.54 6.06 -1.81
CA ILE A 176 23.53 5.36 -1.01
C ILE A 176 24.20 4.48 0.02
N ARG A 177 23.75 4.61 1.27
CA ARG A 177 24.03 3.72 2.39
C ARG A 177 22.72 3.29 3.00
N LEU A 178 22.31 2.03 2.71
CA LEU A 178 21.06 1.46 3.20
C LEU A 178 21.00 1.49 4.73
N GLY A 179 19.83 1.86 5.25
CA GLY A 179 19.61 2.09 6.68
C GLY A 179 20.11 3.46 7.18
N HIS A 180 20.70 4.28 6.31
CA HIS A 180 21.21 5.61 6.68
C HIS A 180 20.74 6.73 5.72
N THR A 181 21.19 6.69 4.43
CA THR A 181 20.77 7.71 3.44
C THR A 181 19.49 7.33 2.72
N TYR A 182 19.20 6.04 2.67
CA TYR A 182 17.92 5.48 2.23
C TYR A 182 17.60 4.27 3.12
N PRO A 183 16.33 4.04 3.52
CA PRO A 183 15.99 2.92 4.39
C PRO A 183 16.29 1.56 3.75
N ALA A 184 16.69 0.60 4.57
CA ALA A 184 16.64 -0.80 4.19
C ALA A 184 15.17 -1.28 4.16
N PRO A 185 14.83 -2.32 3.36
CA PRO A 185 13.47 -2.87 3.38
C PRO A 185 13.08 -3.33 4.79
N ILE A 186 11.96 -2.81 5.30
CA ILE A 186 11.44 -3.20 6.64
C ILE A 186 10.90 -4.63 6.67
N ILE A 187 10.63 -5.18 5.49
CA ILE A 187 10.25 -6.58 5.30
C ILE A 187 10.70 -7.05 3.92
N GLU A 188 11.13 -8.29 3.79
CA GLU A 188 11.38 -8.92 2.49
C GLU A 188 10.04 -9.27 1.82
N HIS A 189 9.94 -9.04 0.48
CA HIS A 189 8.69 -9.23 -0.27
C HIS A 189 8.10 -10.63 -0.14
N THR A 190 8.93 -11.67 -0.27
CA THR A 190 8.47 -13.06 -0.20
C THR A 190 7.95 -13.39 1.19
N ALA A 191 8.63 -12.92 2.23
CA ALA A 191 8.20 -13.10 3.62
C ALA A 191 6.88 -12.36 3.90
N GLY A 192 6.74 -11.11 3.42
CA GLY A 192 5.50 -10.34 3.56
C GLY A 192 4.34 -11.00 2.82
N ARG A 193 4.57 -11.47 1.60
CA ARG A 193 3.57 -12.19 0.81
C ARG A 193 3.14 -13.49 1.50
N GLN A 194 4.08 -14.28 1.99
CA GLN A 194 3.78 -15.55 2.68
C GLN A 194 2.95 -15.29 3.94
N ARG A 195 3.38 -14.32 4.76
CA ARG A 195 2.64 -13.89 5.96
C ARG A 195 1.18 -13.51 5.65
N ALA A 196 0.94 -12.77 4.57
CA ALA A 196 -0.40 -12.40 4.16
C ALA A 196 -1.24 -13.61 3.77
N LEU A 197 -0.67 -14.57 3.04
CA LEU A 197 -1.36 -15.80 2.61
C LEU A 197 -1.68 -16.69 3.82
N ASP A 198 -0.77 -16.82 4.77
CA ASP A 198 -0.97 -17.61 5.99
C ASP A 198 -2.05 -16.99 6.89
N ALA A 199 -2.07 -15.66 6.98
CA ALA A 199 -3.11 -14.93 7.69
C ALA A 199 -4.49 -15.17 7.05
N TYR A 200 -4.57 -15.10 5.72
CA TYR A 200 -5.81 -15.38 4.99
C TYR A 200 -6.26 -16.84 5.12
N ALA A 201 -5.33 -17.79 5.11
CA ALA A 201 -5.65 -19.19 5.38
C ALA A 201 -6.17 -19.40 6.82
N THR A 202 -5.65 -18.63 7.78
CA THR A 202 -6.11 -18.64 9.16
C THR A 202 -7.54 -18.07 9.29
N LEU A 203 -7.83 -16.96 8.59
CA LEU A 203 -9.19 -16.40 8.50
C LEU A 203 -10.17 -17.47 8.02
N LYS A 204 -9.87 -18.14 6.90
CA LYS A 204 -10.74 -19.21 6.35
C LYS A 204 -11.01 -20.32 7.37
N ARG A 205 -9.95 -20.81 8.04
CA ARG A 205 -10.13 -21.85 9.08
C ARG A 205 -11.01 -21.39 10.24
N ARG A 206 -10.87 -20.15 10.69
CA ARG A 206 -11.70 -19.58 11.77
C ARG A 206 -13.16 -19.43 11.36
N ARG A 207 -13.40 -18.97 10.11
CA ARG A 207 -14.73 -18.88 9.53
C ARG A 207 -15.41 -20.26 9.45
N ASP A 208 -14.69 -21.25 8.94
CA ASP A 208 -15.24 -22.61 8.71
C ASP A 208 -15.45 -23.37 10.06
N ALA A 209 -14.94 -22.85 11.18
CA ALA A 209 -15.10 -23.38 12.53
C ALA A 209 -16.15 -22.64 13.38
N ALA A 210 -16.70 -21.53 12.89
CA ALA A 210 -17.72 -20.70 13.56
C ALA A 210 -19.13 -21.08 13.11
#